data_b45a265df838dd318d7ed2d7c7fd0e63
#
_entry.id   b45a265df838dd318d7ed2d7c7fd0e63
#
_cell.length_a   1.000
_cell.length_b   1.000
_cell.length_c   1.000
_cell.angle_alpha   90.00
_cell.angle_beta   90.00
_cell.angle_gamma   90.00
#
_symmetry.space_group_name_H-M   'P 1'
#
loop_
_entity.id
_entity.type
_entity.pdbx_description
1 polymer ?
#
loop_
_entity_poly.entity_id
_entity_poly.type
_entity_poly.pdbx_seq_one_letter_code
_entity_poly.pdbx_strand_id
1 'polypeptide(L)'
;MEKDAAAFISVLLHSGTVAHFQHFSTDSYAKHKALRKYYNQIIDLVDCWAESYQGKYDQIKKFPSDFHGEREPVKYFEGLKEFVEESREHLPKDTELQNIIDEIADLINSTLYKLRFLK
;
A
#
# COMPACT_ATOMS: atom_id res chain seq x y z
N MET A 1 -1.25 13.13 -14.39
CA MET A 1 -1.44 13.20 -12.93
C MET A 1 -2.53 12.25 -12.44
N GLU A 2 -3.71 12.28 -13.04
CA GLU A 2 -4.79 11.37 -12.63
C GLU A 2 -4.40 9.89 -12.78
N LYS A 3 -3.72 9.57 -13.88
CA LYS A 3 -3.30 8.18 -14.14
C LYS A 3 -2.36 7.65 -13.05
N ASP A 4 -1.42 8.48 -12.60
CA ASP A 4 -0.49 8.09 -11.53
C ASP A 4 -1.22 7.92 -10.20
N ALA A 5 -2.15 8.82 -9.90
CA ALA A 5 -2.96 8.74 -8.69
C ALA A 5 -3.83 7.48 -8.70
N ALA A 6 -4.48 7.20 -9.84
CA ALA A 6 -5.32 6.00 -9.98
C ALA A 6 -4.50 4.72 -9.79
N ALA A 7 -3.30 4.66 -10.35
CA ALA A 7 -2.41 3.50 -10.20
C ALA A 7 -1.96 3.34 -8.75
N PHE A 8 -1.60 4.44 -8.09
CA PHE A 8 -1.16 4.43 -6.70
C PHE A 8 -2.27 3.87 -5.79
N ILE A 9 -3.48 4.39 -5.93
CA ILE A 9 -4.64 3.92 -5.14
C ILE A 9 -4.91 2.45 -5.41
N SER A 10 -4.95 2.05 -6.69
CA SER A 10 -5.31 0.67 -7.07
C SER A 10 -4.31 -0.36 -6.55
N VAL A 11 -3.02 -0.09 -6.70
CA VAL A 11 -1.97 -1.01 -6.24
C VAL A 11 -2.04 -1.15 -4.72
N LEU A 12 -2.22 -0.05 -4.01
CA LEU A 12 -2.27 -0.10 -2.53
C LEU A 12 -3.55 -0.77 -2.01
N LEU A 13 -4.70 -0.53 -2.62
CA LEU A 13 -5.91 -1.25 -2.24
C LEU A 13 -5.74 -2.74 -2.48
N HIS A 14 -5.20 -3.10 -3.64
CA HIS A 14 -4.97 -4.51 -3.96
C HIS A 14 -3.92 -5.13 -3.02
N SER A 15 -2.96 -4.34 -2.54
CA SER A 15 -1.96 -4.85 -1.60
C SER A 15 -2.59 -5.40 -0.32
N GLY A 16 -3.69 -4.81 0.11
CA GLY A 16 -4.45 -5.34 1.24
C GLY A 16 -5.01 -6.73 0.96
N THR A 17 -5.53 -6.93 -0.25
CA THR A 17 -6.04 -8.24 -0.68
C THR A 17 -4.90 -9.26 -0.77
N VAL A 18 -3.78 -8.88 -1.36
CA VAL A 18 -2.60 -9.76 -1.44
C VAL A 18 -2.13 -10.15 -0.04
N ALA A 19 -1.99 -9.18 0.85
CA ALA A 19 -1.59 -9.43 2.24
C ALA A 19 -2.59 -10.37 2.95
N HIS A 20 -3.87 -10.22 2.65
CA HIS A 20 -4.91 -11.06 3.24
C HIS A 20 -4.74 -12.53 2.82
N PHE A 21 -4.47 -12.77 1.53
CA PHE A 21 -4.20 -14.13 1.05
C PHE A 21 -2.90 -14.69 1.65
N GLN A 22 -1.86 -13.86 1.74
CA GLN A 22 -0.60 -14.27 2.37
C GLN A 22 -0.80 -14.61 3.84
N HIS A 23 -1.68 -13.87 4.52
CA HIS A 23 -2.06 -14.11 5.90
C HIS A 23 -2.67 -15.51 6.07
N PHE A 24 -3.49 -15.96 5.13
CA PHE A 24 -4.04 -17.31 5.15
C PHE A 24 -3.01 -18.39 4.85
N SER A 25 -1.97 -18.06 4.10
CA SER A 25 -1.04 -19.02 3.54
C SER A 25 0.23 -19.25 4.37
N THR A 26 0.53 -18.35 5.30
CA THR A 26 1.78 -18.44 6.08
C THR A 26 1.67 -19.44 7.22
N ASP A 27 2.79 -20.11 7.51
CA ASP A 27 2.91 -20.98 8.66
C ASP A 27 3.50 -20.26 9.88
N SER A 28 3.93 -19.01 9.70
CA SER A 28 4.51 -18.20 10.77
C SER A 28 3.43 -17.39 11.46
N TYR A 29 3.28 -17.57 12.76
CA TYR A 29 2.32 -16.78 13.53
C TYR A 29 2.66 -15.28 13.49
N ALA A 30 3.95 -14.95 13.58
CA ALA A 30 4.38 -13.55 13.52
C ALA A 30 4.01 -12.92 12.18
N LYS A 31 4.22 -13.63 11.06
CA LYS A 31 3.83 -13.13 9.73
C LYS A 31 2.32 -13.00 9.59
N HIS A 32 1.58 -13.99 10.11
CA HIS A 32 0.12 -13.96 10.10
C HIS A 32 -0.41 -12.69 10.77
N LYS A 33 0.13 -12.36 11.95
CA LYS A 33 -0.28 -11.18 12.70
C LYS A 33 0.17 -9.88 12.01
N ALA A 34 1.38 -9.84 11.48
CA ALA A 34 1.91 -8.65 10.80
C ALA A 34 1.08 -8.33 9.55
N LEU A 35 0.75 -9.35 8.76
CA LEU A 35 -0.05 -9.19 7.56
C LEU A 35 -1.47 -8.73 7.88
N ARG A 36 -2.05 -9.25 8.95
CA ARG A 36 -3.37 -8.82 9.40
C ARG A 36 -3.39 -7.34 9.76
N LYS A 37 -2.39 -6.89 10.51
CA LYS A 37 -2.28 -5.47 10.86
C LYS A 37 -2.18 -4.62 9.61
N TYR A 38 -1.37 -5.06 8.64
CA TYR A 38 -1.19 -4.33 7.40
C TYR A 38 -2.50 -4.18 6.62
N TYR A 39 -3.20 -5.29 6.34
CA TYR A 39 -4.39 -5.18 5.49
C TYR A 39 -5.54 -4.44 6.18
N ASN A 40 -5.56 -4.41 7.51
CA ASN A 40 -6.55 -3.61 8.22
C ASN A 40 -6.23 -2.11 8.17
N GLN A 41 -4.96 -1.74 8.20
CA GLN A 41 -4.56 -0.33 8.26
C GLN A 41 -4.41 0.33 6.90
N ILE A 42 -4.01 -0.43 5.88
CA ILE A 42 -3.76 0.16 4.56
C ILE A 42 -5.02 0.77 3.95
N ILE A 43 -6.16 0.16 4.17
CA ILE A 43 -7.44 0.66 3.62
C ILE A 43 -7.71 2.08 4.12
N ASP A 44 -7.56 2.32 5.41
CA ASP A 44 -7.83 3.63 6.00
C ASP A 44 -6.88 4.70 5.45
N LEU A 45 -5.60 4.35 5.30
CA LEU A 45 -4.60 5.28 4.77
C LEU A 45 -4.86 5.60 3.30
N VAL A 46 -5.21 4.59 2.51
CA VAL A 46 -5.51 4.79 1.09
C VAL A 46 -6.78 5.63 0.92
N ASP A 47 -7.81 5.35 1.70
CA ASP A 47 -9.04 6.14 1.68
C ASP A 47 -8.73 7.61 2.01
N CYS A 48 -7.93 7.85 3.03
CA CYS A 48 -7.53 9.19 3.43
C CYS A 48 -6.80 9.91 2.28
N TRP A 49 -5.85 9.24 1.65
CA TRP A 49 -5.11 9.82 0.53
C TRP A 49 -6.00 10.10 -0.68
N ALA A 50 -6.83 9.11 -1.04
CA ALA A 50 -7.70 9.21 -2.22
C ALA A 50 -8.73 10.32 -2.06
N GLU A 51 -9.34 10.43 -0.89
CA GLU A 51 -10.33 11.47 -0.63
C GLU A 51 -9.69 12.85 -0.61
N SER A 52 -8.51 12.99 0.00
CA SER A 52 -7.79 14.26 0.01
C SER A 52 -7.38 14.68 -1.40
N TYR A 53 -6.87 13.72 -2.20
CA TYR A 53 -6.51 14.01 -3.58
C TYR A 53 -7.73 14.48 -4.39
N GLN A 54 -8.84 13.74 -4.31
CA GLN A 54 -10.04 14.07 -5.09
C GLN A 54 -10.67 15.37 -4.62
N GLY A 55 -10.59 15.68 -3.34
CA GLY A 55 -11.08 16.94 -2.81
C GLY A 55 -10.26 18.14 -3.27
N LYS A 56 -8.95 17.95 -3.42
CA LYS A 56 -8.03 19.01 -3.86
C LYS A 56 -8.06 19.22 -5.37
N TYR A 57 -8.14 18.14 -6.14
CA TYR A 57 -8.03 18.19 -7.60
C TYR A 57 -9.34 17.87 -8.29
N ASP A 58 -9.63 16.59 -8.50
CA ASP A 58 -10.87 16.18 -9.14
C ASP A 58 -11.10 14.71 -8.89
N GLN A 59 -12.32 14.27 -9.06
CA GLN A 59 -12.70 12.88 -8.92
C GLN A 59 -12.03 12.04 -10.01
N ILE A 60 -11.44 10.91 -9.61
CA ILE A 60 -10.82 9.97 -10.54
C ILE A 60 -11.91 9.19 -11.25
N LYS A 61 -11.85 9.15 -12.58
CA LYS A 61 -12.89 8.56 -13.41
C LYS A 61 -12.62 7.10 -13.75
N LYS A 62 -11.35 6.69 -13.76
CA LYS A 62 -10.98 5.34 -14.22
C LYS A 62 -9.82 4.81 -13.40
N PHE A 63 -9.98 3.57 -12.91
CA PHE A 63 -8.93 2.86 -12.18
C PHE A 63 -8.46 1.67 -13.00
N PRO A 64 -7.14 1.36 -12.98
CA PRO A 64 -6.65 0.15 -13.65
C PRO A 64 -7.17 -1.10 -12.96
N SER A 65 -7.28 -2.19 -13.71
CA SER A 65 -7.82 -3.46 -13.23
C SER A 65 -6.84 -4.63 -13.36
N ASP A 66 -5.59 -4.36 -13.72
CA ASP A 66 -4.54 -5.36 -13.79
C ASP A 66 -3.79 -5.40 -12.46
N PHE A 67 -3.85 -6.53 -11.79
CA PHE A 67 -3.26 -6.68 -10.46
C PHE A 67 -2.25 -7.81 -10.43
N HIS A 68 -1.20 -7.63 -9.64
CA HIS A 68 -0.14 -8.61 -9.47
C HIS A 68 -0.07 -9.08 -8.02
N GLY A 69 -0.04 -10.39 -7.82
CA GLY A 69 0.14 -10.97 -6.50
C GLY A 69 1.50 -11.65 -6.39
N GLU A 70 1.92 -11.92 -5.18
CA GLU A 70 3.13 -12.65 -4.89
C GLU A 70 2.88 -13.47 -3.62
N ARG A 71 3.24 -14.75 -3.63
CA ARG A 71 3.00 -15.61 -2.47
C ARG A 71 3.99 -15.36 -1.35
N GLU A 72 5.23 -14.95 -1.68
CA GLU A 72 6.27 -14.71 -0.68
C GLU A 72 6.13 -13.28 -0.17
N PRO A 73 5.76 -13.10 1.13
CA PRO A 73 5.44 -11.77 1.65
C PRO A 73 6.59 -10.77 1.63
N VAL A 74 7.81 -11.18 2.00
CA VAL A 74 8.96 -10.26 2.03
C VAL A 74 9.21 -9.68 0.64
N LYS A 75 9.23 -10.57 -0.36
CA LYS A 75 9.46 -10.16 -1.75
C LYS A 75 8.38 -9.18 -2.23
N TYR A 76 7.13 -9.48 -1.91
CA TYR A 76 6.01 -8.62 -2.29
C TYR A 76 6.14 -7.23 -1.67
N PHE A 77 6.41 -7.17 -0.37
CA PHE A 77 6.50 -5.90 0.35
C PHE A 77 7.74 -5.09 -0.03
N GLU A 78 8.84 -5.75 -0.43
CA GLU A 78 10.01 -5.04 -0.97
C GLU A 78 9.65 -4.33 -2.27
N GLY A 79 8.93 -5.02 -3.15
CA GLY A 79 8.44 -4.43 -4.40
C GLY A 79 7.46 -3.30 -4.14
N LEU A 80 6.58 -3.46 -3.16
CA LEU A 80 5.61 -2.46 -2.79
C LEU A 80 6.29 -1.20 -2.24
N LYS A 81 7.33 -1.37 -1.44
CA LYS A 81 8.13 -0.26 -0.92
C LYS A 81 8.74 0.55 -2.06
N GLU A 82 9.35 -0.12 -3.04
CA GLU A 82 9.91 0.55 -4.21
C GLU A 82 8.83 1.28 -5.00
N PHE A 83 7.68 0.64 -5.18
CA PHE A 83 6.56 1.24 -5.90
C PHE A 83 6.13 2.56 -5.24
N VAL A 84 6.00 2.59 -3.92
CA VAL A 84 5.61 3.81 -3.19
C VAL A 84 6.67 4.90 -3.35
N GLU A 85 7.95 4.55 -3.22
CA GLU A 85 9.05 5.51 -3.35
C GLU A 85 9.10 6.12 -4.75
N GLU A 86 8.92 5.32 -5.78
CA GLU A 86 8.88 5.81 -7.16
C GLU A 86 7.63 6.62 -7.43
N SER A 87 6.49 6.16 -6.96
CA SER A 87 5.20 6.82 -7.20
C SER A 87 5.16 8.23 -6.64
N ARG A 88 5.72 8.43 -5.44
CA ARG A 88 5.64 9.75 -4.79
C ARG A 88 6.32 10.85 -5.59
N GLU A 89 7.30 10.50 -6.44
CA GLU A 89 7.98 11.45 -7.30
C GLU A 89 7.06 11.99 -8.40
N HIS A 90 6.03 11.22 -8.76
CA HIS A 90 5.08 11.55 -9.83
C HIS A 90 3.72 11.98 -9.30
N LEU A 91 3.56 12.02 -7.98
CA LEU A 91 2.32 12.44 -7.34
C LEU A 91 2.43 13.89 -6.88
N PRO A 92 1.29 14.57 -6.65
CA PRO A 92 1.31 15.96 -6.21
C PRO A 92 2.16 16.19 -4.97
N LYS A 93 2.84 17.32 -4.90
CA LYS A 93 3.75 17.66 -3.81
C LYS A 93 3.08 18.39 -2.64
N ASP A 94 1.75 18.53 -2.69
CA ASP A 94 0.98 19.08 -1.58
C ASP A 94 1.38 18.37 -0.29
N THR A 95 1.67 19.13 0.76
CA THR A 95 2.22 18.55 1.97
C THR A 95 1.27 17.58 2.64
N GLU A 96 -0.03 17.86 2.61
CA GLU A 96 -1.02 16.95 3.20
C GLU A 96 -1.04 15.60 2.48
N LEU A 97 -0.85 15.59 1.15
CA LEU A 97 -0.80 14.35 0.38
C LEU A 97 0.51 13.59 0.62
N GLN A 98 1.64 14.30 0.64
CA GLN A 98 2.93 13.69 0.90
C GLN A 98 3.02 13.15 2.33
N ASN A 99 2.40 13.82 3.30
CA ASN A 99 2.39 13.35 4.68
C ASN A 99 1.64 12.01 4.82
N ILE A 100 0.55 11.83 4.08
CA ILE A 100 -0.16 10.55 4.10
C ILE A 100 0.70 9.46 3.45
N ILE A 101 1.43 9.78 2.38
CA ILE A 101 2.36 8.85 1.76
C ILE A 101 3.45 8.44 2.77
N ASP A 102 3.92 9.38 3.59
CA ASP A 102 4.87 9.06 4.66
C ASP A 102 4.31 7.99 5.60
N GLU A 103 3.05 8.10 5.98
CA GLU A 103 2.41 7.12 6.86
C GLU A 103 2.27 5.76 6.19
N ILE A 104 1.96 5.75 4.89
CA ILE A 104 1.90 4.51 4.10
C ILE A 104 3.28 3.85 4.04
N ALA A 105 4.31 4.63 3.75
CA ALA A 105 5.70 4.14 3.72
C ALA A 105 6.12 3.58 5.08
N ASP A 106 5.74 4.25 6.15
CA ASP A 106 6.05 3.81 7.52
C ASP A 106 5.36 2.47 7.83
N LEU A 107 4.10 2.32 7.45
CA LEU A 107 3.37 1.07 7.64
C LEU A 107 4.07 -0.08 6.88
N ILE A 108 4.48 0.15 5.64
CA ILE A 108 5.18 -0.85 4.83
C ILE A 108 6.51 -1.23 5.49
N ASN A 109 7.28 -0.23 5.95
CA ASN A 109 8.56 -0.48 6.60
C ASN A 109 8.40 -1.30 7.88
N SER A 110 7.42 -0.95 8.71
CA SER A 110 7.16 -1.65 9.96
C SER A 110 6.67 -3.09 9.71
N THR A 111 5.88 -3.29 8.67
CA THR A 111 5.44 -4.62 8.26
C THR A 111 6.64 -5.46 7.79
N LEU A 112 7.50 -4.87 6.94
CA LEU A 112 8.73 -5.55 6.49
C LEU A 112 9.63 -5.96 7.65
N TYR A 113 9.77 -5.09 8.65
CA TYR A 113 10.55 -5.43 9.84
C TYR A 113 10.02 -6.73 10.48
N LYS A 114 8.71 -6.80 10.67
CA LYS A 114 8.10 -7.97 11.31
C LYS A 114 8.21 -9.22 10.45
N LEU A 115 8.03 -9.06 9.12
CA LEU A 115 8.12 -10.19 8.19
C LEU A 115 9.53 -10.77 8.11
N ARG A 116 10.54 -9.90 8.20
CA ARG A 116 11.94 -10.34 8.08
C ARG A 116 12.50 -10.92 9.36
N PHE A 117 12.15 -10.36 10.50
CA PHE A 117 12.89 -10.63 11.73
C PHE A 117 12.10 -11.34 12.82
N LEU A 118 10.78 -11.31 12.78
CA LEU A 118 9.97 -11.99 13.80
C LEU A 118 9.51 -13.36 13.31
N LYS A 119 9.41 -14.30 14.25
CA LYS A 119 9.05 -15.69 13.92
C LYS A 119 7.64 -16.05 14.47
#